data_ab1db6b18f1ce29012ce3a50eb9a00b3
#
_entry.id   ab1db6b18f1ce29012ce3a50eb9a00b3
#
_cell.length_a   1.000
_cell.length_b   1.000
_cell.length_c   1.000
_cell.angle_alpha   90.00
_cell.angle_beta   90.00
_cell.angle_gamma   90.00
#
_symmetry.space_group_name_H-M   'P 1'
#
loop_
_entity.id
_entity.type
_entity.pdbx_description
1 polymer ?
#
loop_
_entity_poly.entity_id
_entity_poly.type
_entity_poly.pdbx_seq_one_letter_code
_entity_poly.pdbx_strand_id
1 'polypeptide(L)'
;MLQLKRIDNMDILSHDVPRLADFYHGVLGLPFHLPYEPEEGWAAIDLGNVTLYLFTSEVGEHAPRRTEINAENAPGLDSFAFEVDDLDAAVAELDGTVEWVTEEQIVWKHPSGVWYRYRPFYDPDGNMLYVTEPHPEAGTDAGTGTDAGTGTDAGTGTDPEAAA
;
A
#
# COMPACT_ATOMS: atom_id res chain seq x y z
N MET A 1 9.25 31.38 -2.84
CA MET A 1 9.01 30.01 -3.38
C MET A 1 8.40 29.17 -2.25
N LEU A 2 7.27 28.48 -2.49
CA LEU A 2 6.64 27.60 -1.48
C LEU A 2 7.62 26.47 -1.13
N GLN A 3 7.79 26.19 0.18
CA GLN A 3 8.60 25.07 0.67
C GLN A 3 7.68 24.08 1.38
N LEU A 4 7.41 22.96 0.73
CA LEU A 4 6.73 21.82 1.34
C LEU A 4 7.76 21.00 2.14
N LYS A 5 7.47 20.69 3.41
CA LYS A 5 8.40 19.99 4.30
C LYS A 5 8.22 18.48 4.25
N ARG A 6 6.98 18.03 4.40
CA ARG A 6 6.61 16.60 4.45
C ARG A 6 5.09 16.46 4.27
N ILE A 7 4.63 15.24 4.07
CA ILE A 7 3.23 14.90 4.30
C ILE A 7 3.02 14.94 5.82
N ASP A 8 2.05 15.71 6.28
CA ASP A 8 1.74 15.85 7.71
C ASP A 8 0.77 14.79 8.18
N ASN A 9 -0.29 14.58 7.40
CA ASN A 9 -1.31 13.58 7.69
C ASN A 9 -1.87 12.95 6.40
N MET A 10 -2.51 11.82 6.60
CA MET A 10 -3.41 11.17 5.65
C MET A 10 -4.75 10.96 6.34
N ASP A 11 -5.85 11.03 5.59
CA ASP A 11 -7.19 10.88 6.12
C ASP A 11 -7.89 9.69 5.43
N ILE A 12 -8.51 8.84 6.25
CA ILE A 12 -9.41 7.78 5.80
C ILE A 12 -10.81 8.07 6.34
N LEU A 13 -11.81 7.92 5.49
CA LEU A 13 -13.21 8.00 5.87
C LEU A 13 -13.78 6.59 6.04
N SER A 14 -14.46 6.35 7.17
CA SER A 14 -15.01 5.05 7.55
C SER A 14 -16.44 5.19 8.03
N HIS A 15 -17.26 4.16 7.83
CA HIS A 15 -18.57 4.05 8.48
C HIS A 15 -18.47 3.49 9.91
N ASP A 16 -17.32 2.90 10.26
CA ASP A 16 -17.07 2.28 11.56
C ASP A 16 -15.65 2.59 12.03
N VAL A 17 -15.45 3.84 12.47
CA VAL A 17 -14.14 4.31 12.95
C VAL A 17 -13.60 3.46 14.11
N PRO A 18 -14.41 3.00 15.12
CA PRO A 18 -13.90 2.11 16.15
C PRO A 18 -13.28 0.83 15.60
N ARG A 19 -13.96 0.15 14.68
CA ARG A 19 -13.45 -1.08 14.05
C ARG A 19 -12.16 -0.82 13.28
N LEU A 20 -12.09 0.28 12.53
CA LEU A 20 -10.92 0.64 11.78
C LEU A 20 -9.75 1.02 12.70
N ALA A 21 -10.02 1.76 13.79
CA ALA A 21 -9.02 2.09 14.81
C ALA A 21 -8.47 0.83 15.52
N ASP A 22 -9.35 -0.11 15.86
CA ASP A 22 -8.97 -1.39 16.44
C ASP A 22 -8.08 -2.21 15.49
N PHE A 23 -8.32 -2.14 14.19
CA PHE A 23 -7.46 -2.80 13.21
C PHE A 23 -6.06 -2.19 13.19
N TYR A 24 -5.93 -0.86 13.01
CA TYR A 24 -4.62 -0.22 12.96
C TYR A 24 -3.85 -0.33 14.28
N HIS A 25 -4.54 -0.19 15.41
CA HIS A 25 -3.90 -0.29 16.71
C HIS A 25 -3.71 -1.76 17.16
N GLY A 26 -4.78 -2.56 17.11
CA GLY A 26 -4.80 -3.90 17.70
C GLY A 26 -4.18 -4.96 16.79
N VAL A 27 -4.41 -4.90 15.46
CA VAL A 27 -3.85 -5.89 14.52
C VAL A 27 -2.47 -5.47 14.02
N LEU A 28 -2.31 -4.20 13.59
CA LEU A 28 -1.03 -3.72 13.07
C LEU A 28 -0.08 -3.21 14.16
N GLY A 29 -0.52 -3.13 15.42
CA GLY A 29 0.32 -2.71 16.54
C GLY A 29 0.72 -1.24 16.54
N LEU A 30 0.07 -0.39 15.75
CA LEU A 30 0.41 1.02 15.63
C LEU A 30 -0.10 1.81 16.84
N PRO A 31 0.70 2.74 17.42
CA PRO A 31 0.25 3.51 18.56
C PRO A 31 -0.82 4.53 18.19
N PHE A 32 -1.74 4.80 19.11
CA PHE A 32 -2.61 5.94 18.97
C PHE A 32 -1.84 7.26 19.14
N HIS A 33 -2.08 8.20 18.23
CA HIS A 33 -1.82 9.62 18.48
C HIS A 33 -2.98 10.21 19.32
N LEU A 34 -4.22 9.91 18.92
CA LEU A 34 -5.44 10.23 19.66
C LEU A 34 -6.39 9.03 19.56
N PRO A 35 -6.80 8.41 20.68
CA PRO A 35 -7.76 7.31 20.67
C PRO A 35 -9.14 7.78 20.19
N TYR A 36 -9.99 6.82 19.79
CA TYR A 36 -11.35 7.12 19.41
C TYR A 36 -12.17 7.59 20.62
N GLU A 37 -12.85 8.73 20.44
CA GLU A 37 -13.81 9.26 21.38
C GLU A 37 -15.19 9.33 20.70
N PRO A 38 -16.22 8.66 21.25
CA PRO A 38 -17.55 8.57 20.61
C PRO A 38 -18.21 9.92 20.34
N GLU A 39 -17.95 10.92 21.18
CA GLU A 39 -18.50 12.28 21.03
C GLU A 39 -17.85 13.06 19.90
N GLU A 40 -16.59 12.75 19.58
CA GLU A 40 -15.83 13.39 18.50
C GLU A 40 -16.00 12.66 17.16
N GLY A 41 -16.20 11.33 17.18
CA GLY A 41 -16.44 10.52 16.00
C GLY A 41 -15.21 10.25 15.13
N TRP A 42 -14.00 10.42 15.67
CA TRP A 42 -12.75 10.20 14.95
C TRP A 42 -11.64 9.67 15.85
N ALA A 43 -10.56 9.19 15.23
CA ALA A 43 -9.34 8.74 15.91
C ALA A 43 -8.12 9.17 15.09
N ALA A 44 -6.93 9.12 15.70
CA ALA A 44 -5.67 9.35 15.00
C ALA A 44 -4.62 8.29 15.40
N ILE A 45 -4.00 7.70 14.40
CA ILE A 45 -2.94 6.69 14.53
C ILE A 45 -1.61 7.35 14.22
N ASP A 46 -0.60 7.08 15.04
CA ASP A 46 0.77 7.52 14.80
C ASP A 46 1.51 6.51 13.91
N LEU A 47 1.87 6.91 12.70
CA LEU A 47 2.69 6.11 11.78
C LEU A 47 4.19 6.43 11.89
N GLY A 48 4.60 7.19 12.92
CA GLY A 48 5.98 7.61 13.17
C GLY A 48 6.41 8.83 12.35
N ASN A 49 6.16 8.85 11.06
CA ASN A 49 6.52 9.94 10.15
C ASN A 49 5.34 10.73 9.60
N VAL A 50 4.13 10.24 9.76
CA VAL A 50 2.87 10.87 9.32
C VAL A 50 1.76 10.42 10.27
N THR A 51 0.74 11.26 10.49
CA THR A 51 -0.45 10.91 11.26
C THR A 51 -1.54 10.40 10.31
N LEU A 52 -2.17 9.27 10.65
CA LEU A 52 -3.34 8.76 9.96
C LEU A 52 -4.60 9.12 10.76
N TYR A 53 -5.43 10.01 10.22
CA TYR A 53 -6.73 10.34 10.78
C TYR A 53 -7.81 9.42 10.22
N LEU A 54 -8.67 8.95 11.10
CA LEU A 54 -9.82 8.10 10.80
C LEU A 54 -11.08 8.89 11.15
N PHE A 55 -11.82 9.33 10.15
CA PHE A 55 -13.02 10.14 10.31
C PHE A 55 -14.28 9.37 9.93
N THR A 56 -15.39 9.71 10.56
CA THR A 56 -16.70 9.17 10.18
C THR A 56 -17.14 9.70 8.81
N SER A 57 -17.59 8.79 7.94
CA SER A 57 -18.29 9.13 6.70
C SER A 57 -19.80 9.11 6.91
N GLU A 58 -20.48 10.14 6.44
CA GLU A 58 -21.95 10.21 6.39
C GLU A 58 -22.52 9.70 5.03
N VAL A 59 -21.66 9.42 4.05
CA VAL A 59 -22.06 8.95 2.74
C VAL A 59 -22.34 7.45 2.80
N GLY A 60 -23.52 7.02 2.38
CA GLY A 60 -23.96 5.62 2.49
C GLY A 60 -23.28 4.63 1.52
N GLU A 61 -22.50 5.12 0.56
CA GLU A 61 -21.81 4.29 -0.43
C GLU A 61 -20.31 4.24 -0.14
N HIS A 62 -19.71 3.05 -0.24
CA HIS A 62 -18.26 2.88 -0.19
C HIS A 62 -17.62 3.25 -1.54
N ALA A 63 -16.42 3.80 -1.49
CA ALA A 63 -15.59 3.89 -2.70
C ALA A 63 -15.33 2.47 -3.26
N PRO A 64 -15.21 2.33 -4.59
CA PRO A 64 -14.84 1.04 -5.17
C PRO A 64 -13.52 0.53 -4.61
N ARG A 65 -13.52 -0.74 -4.18
CA ARG A 65 -12.33 -1.42 -3.69
C ARG A 65 -11.32 -1.56 -4.83
N ARG A 66 -10.06 -1.31 -4.53
CA ARG A 66 -8.95 -1.64 -5.43
C ARG A 66 -8.77 -3.16 -5.43
N THR A 67 -8.81 -3.77 -6.60
CA THR A 67 -8.70 -5.24 -6.76
C THR A 67 -7.48 -5.66 -7.55
N GLU A 68 -6.89 -4.72 -8.29
CA GLU A 68 -5.75 -4.95 -9.14
C GLU A 68 -4.48 -4.32 -8.55
N ILE A 69 -3.34 -4.67 -9.08
CA ILE A 69 -2.05 -4.14 -8.64
C ILE A 69 -1.57 -3.05 -9.60
N ASN A 70 -1.32 -1.85 -9.05
CA ASN A 70 -0.70 -0.73 -9.77
C ASN A 70 -1.45 -0.29 -11.03
N ALA A 71 -0.83 -0.47 -12.21
CA ALA A 71 -1.27 0.12 -13.48
C ALA A 71 -2.66 -0.33 -13.96
N GLU A 72 -3.19 -1.41 -13.44
CA GLU A 72 -4.52 -1.92 -13.81
C GLU A 72 -5.65 -1.23 -13.02
N ASN A 73 -5.30 -0.48 -11.97
CA ASN A 73 -6.26 0.32 -11.22
C ASN A 73 -6.59 1.64 -11.92
N ALA A 74 -7.78 2.17 -11.66
CA ALA A 74 -8.15 3.51 -12.10
C ALA A 74 -7.24 4.57 -11.46
N PRO A 75 -6.94 5.70 -12.16
CA PRO A 75 -6.13 6.78 -11.60
C PRO A 75 -6.67 7.30 -10.27
N GLY A 76 -5.77 7.55 -9.31
CA GLY A 76 -6.10 8.06 -7.97
C GLY A 76 -5.09 7.57 -6.94
N LEU A 77 -5.36 7.82 -5.65
CA LEU A 77 -4.58 7.19 -4.59
C LEU A 77 -4.85 5.69 -4.64
N ASP A 78 -3.80 4.90 -4.80
CA ASP A 78 -3.90 3.46 -4.95
C ASP A 78 -3.82 2.74 -3.59
N SER A 79 -2.75 3.03 -2.86
CA SER A 79 -2.42 2.36 -1.61
C SER A 79 -1.40 3.16 -0.82
N PHE A 80 -1.07 2.70 0.37
CA PHE A 80 0.14 3.09 1.07
C PHE A 80 0.79 1.86 1.72
N ALA A 81 2.11 1.96 1.97
CA ALA A 81 2.90 0.83 2.40
C ALA A 81 3.53 1.07 3.77
N PHE A 82 3.58 0.01 4.58
CA PHE A 82 4.35 -0.06 5.80
C PHE A 82 5.68 -0.76 5.52
N GLU A 83 6.78 -0.10 5.83
CA GLU A 83 8.11 -0.70 5.74
C GLU A 83 8.32 -1.66 6.90
N VAL A 84 8.88 -2.82 6.59
CA VAL A 84 9.28 -3.84 7.56
C VAL A 84 10.72 -4.28 7.29
N ASP A 85 11.43 -4.69 8.32
CA ASP A 85 12.80 -5.20 8.21
C ASP A 85 12.85 -6.63 7.65
N ASP A 86 11.79 -7.42 7.87
CA ASP A 86 11.67 -8.82 7.45
C ASP A 86 10.23 -9.09 7.00
N LEU A 87 10.05 -9.23 5.68
CA LEU A 87 8.73 -9.44 5.10
C LEU A 87 8.15 -10.80 5.46
N ASP A 88 8.98 -11.86 5.55
CA ASP A 88 8.49 -13.19 5.86
C ASP A 88 7.97 -13.26 7.30
N ALA A 89 8.66 -12.60 8.24
CA ALA A 89 8.20 -12.48 9.62
C ALA A 89 6.90 -11.67 9.71
N ALA A 90 6.81 -10.53 9.02
CA ALA A 90 5.60 -9.70 9.01
C ALA A 90 4.40 -10.44 8.39
N VAL A 91 4.59 -11.16 7.29
CA VAL A 91 3.55 -11.98 6.67
C VAL A 91 3.08 -13.08 7.61
N ALA A 92 4.00 -13.77 8.30
CA ALA A 92 3.64 -14.83 9.25
C ALA A 92 2.85 -14.29 10.46
N GLU A 93 3.14 -13.07 10.92
CA GLU A 93 2.42 -12.41 12.02
C GLU A 93 1.01 -11.97 11.62
N LEU A 94 0.85 -11.47 10.39
CA LEU A 94 -0.43 -11.00 9.87
C LEU A 94 -1.32 -12.11 9.30
N ASP A 95 -0.76 -13.29 9.04
CA ASP A 95 -1.50 -14.40 8.45
C ASP A 95 -2.69 -14.83 9.33
N GLY A 96 -3.85 -15.00 8.68
CA GLY A 96 -5.12 -15.29 9.36
C GLY A 96 -5.76 -14.08 10.08
N THR A 97 -5.12 -12.90 10.10
CA THR A 97 -5.68 -11.68 10.71
C THR A 97 -6.05 -10.61 9.68
N VAL A 98 -5.45 -10.64 8.50
CA VAL A 98 -5.74 -9.75 7.39
C VAL A 98 -6.26 -10.52 6.17
N GLU A 99 -6.92 -9.80 5.25
CA GLU A 99 -7.31 -10.32 3.95
C GLU A 99 -6.21 -9.97 2.93
N TRP A 100 -5.43 -10.97 2.52
CA TRP A 100 -4.41 -10.78 1.49
C TRP A 100 -5.01 -10.60 0.11
N VAL A 101 -4.46 -9.67 -0.69
CA VAL A 101 -4.86 -9.45 -2.09
C VAL A 101 -4.24 -10.50 -3.01
N THR A 102 -3.03 -10.95 -2.69
CA THR A 102 -2.29 -11.96 -3.47
C THR A 102 -1.98 -13.20 -2.64
N GLU A 103 -1.91 -14.37 -3.29
CA GLU A 103 -1.53 -15.61 -2.63
C GLU A 103 -0.06 -15.60 -2.20
N GLU A 104 0.80 -14.99 -3.02
CA GLU A 104 2.25 -14.93 -2.82
C GLU A 104 2.75 -13.48 -2.68
N GLN A 105 3.96 -13.35 -2.17
CA GLN A 105 4.71 -12.09 -2.15
C GLN A 105 5.08 -11.69 -3.58
N ILE A 106 5.13 -10.39 -3.82
CA ILE A 106 5.53 -9.81 -5.10
C ILE A 106 6.95 -9.28 -4.97
N VAL A 107 7.79 -9.55 -5.97
CA VAL A 107 9.13 -8.97 -6.10
C VAL A 107 9.14 -8.03 -7.29
N TRP A 108 9.50 -6.79 -7.03
CA TRP A 108 9.68 -5.79 -8.08
C TRP A 108 11.13 -5.33 -8.13
N LYS A 109 11.69 -5.26 -9.33
CA LYS A 109 13.09 -4.87 -9.57
C LYS A 109 13.17 -3.73 -10.56
N HIS A 110 13.93 -2.69 -10.21
CA HIS A 110 14.23 -1.59 -11.10
C HIS A 110 15.56 -1.84 -11.82
N PRO A 111 15.74 -1.39 -13.08
CA PRO A 111 17.00 -1.52 -13.80
C PRO A 111 18.22 -0.87 -13.10
N SER A 112 18.00 0.08 -12.18
CA SER A 112 19.06 0.67 -11.35
C SER A 112 19.63 -0.27 -10.28
N GLY A 113 19.03 -1.45 -10.07
CA GLY A 113 19.42 -2.40 -9.04
C GLY A 113 18.59 -2.28 -7.73
N VAL A 114 17.79 -1.25 -7.58
CA VAL A 114 16.83 -1.14 -6.47
C VAL A 114 15.74 -2.20 -6.65
N TRP A 115 15.36 -2.88 -5.59
CA TRP A 115 14.28 -3.84 -5.62
C TRP A 115 13.51 -3.88 -4.30
N TYR A 116 12.28 -4.39 -4.34
CA TYR A 116 11.37 -4.49 -3.21
C TYR A 116 10.73 -5.87 -3.20
N ARG A 117 10.53 -6.41 -1.99
CA ARG A 117 9.57 -7.47 -1.74
C ARG A 117 8.37 -6.85 -1.04
N TYR A 118 7.17 -7.24 -1.39
CA TYR A 118 5.97 -6.73 -0.74
C TYR A 118 4.80 -7.69 -0.88
N ARG A 119 3.81 -7.55 -0.01
CA ARG A 119 2.54 -8.26 -0.10
C ARG A 119 1.39 -7.33 0.24
N PRO A 120 0.38 -7.19 -0.66
CA PRO A 120 -0.78 -6.34 -0.43
C PRO A 120 -1.84 -7.06 0.40
N PHE A 121 -2.55 -6.28 1.23
CA PHE A 121 -3.68 -6.72 2.05
C PHE A 121 -4.71 -5.59 2.17
N TYR A 122 -5.89 -5.90 2.69
CA TYR A 122 -6.93 -4.92 2.92
C TYR A 122 -7.10 -4.58 4.39
N ASP A 123 -7.39 -3.32 4.66
CA ASP A 123 -8.00 -2.94 5.94
C ASP A 123 -9.50 -3.34 5.95
N PRO A 124 -10.20 -3.21 7.11
CA PRO A 124 -11.61 -3.59 7.21
C PRO A 124 -12.56 -2.85 6.25
N ASP A 125 -12.20 -1.65 5.79
CA ASP A 125 -12.99 -0.86 4.85
C ASP A 125 -12.61 -1.12 3.38
N GLY A 126 -11.63 -1.99 3.15
CA GLY A 126 -11.20 -2.39 1.82
C GLY A 126 -10.18 -1.45 1.18
N ASN A 127 -9.54 -0.59 1.96
CA ASN A 127 -8.38 0.15 1.48
C ASN A 127 -7.20 -0.80 1.30
N MET A 128 -6.51 -0.68 0.17
CA MET A 128 -5.34 -1.50 -0.12
C MET A 128 -4.11 -0.95 0.59
N LEU A 129 -3.46 -1.80 1.35
CA LEU A 129 -2.24 -1.55 2.10
C LEU A 129 -1.17 -2.55 1.67
N TYR A 130 0.10 -2.23 1.94
CA TYR A 130 1.21 -3.14 1.72
C TYR A 130 2.08 -3.25 2.97
N VAL A 131 2.62 -4.44 3.22
CA VAL A 131 3.88 -4.58 3.95
C VAL A 131 4.98 -4.71 2.91
N THR A 132 6.07 -3.96 3.07
CA THR A 132 7.16 -3.89 2.09
C THR A 132 8.53 -3.92 2.76
N GLU A 133 9.44 -4.68 2.16
CA GLU A 133 10.84 -4.75 2.54
C GLU A 133 11.67 -4.15 1.40
N PRO A 134 12.16 -2.91 1.56
CA PRO A 134 12.94 -2.23 0.53
C PRO A 134 14.40 -2.70 0.51
N HIS A 135 14.94 -2.89 -0.68
CA HIS A 135 16.35 -3.23 -0.91
C HIS A 135 16.99 -2.16 -1.81
N PRO A 136 17.63 -1.14 -1.22
CA PRO A 136 18.23 -0.03 -1.98
C PRO A 136 19.47 -0.43 -2.77
N GLU A 137 20.06 -1.61 -2.48
CA GLU A 137 21.21 -2.15 -3.19
C GLU A 137 20.84 -3.46 -3.92
N ALA A 138 21.51 -3.75 -5.04
CA ALA A 138 21.26 -4.98 -5.78
C ALA A 138 21.63 -6.22 -4.94
N GLY A 139 20.64 -6.82 -4.30
CA GLY A 139 20.80 -8.06 -3.54
C GLY A 139 20.98 -9.26 -4.44
N THR A 140 21.79 -10.22 -4.02
CA THR A 140 22.07 -11.48 -4.73
C THR A 140 21.05 -12.59 -4.44
N ASP A 141 20.08 -12.38 -3.54
CA ASP A 141 19.08 -13.37 -3.17
C ASP A 141 17.67 -12.97 -3.67
N ALA A 142 17.34 -13.48 -4.86
CA ALA A 142 15.95 -13.54 -5.29
C ALA A 142 15.37 -14.88 -4.85
N GLY A 143 14.74 -14.90 -3.68
CA GLY A 143 13.82 -15.98 -3.32
C GLY A 143 12.72 -16.10 -4.40
N THR A 144 12.27 -17.30 -4.66
CA THR A 144 11.31 -17.68 -5.70
C THR A 144 9.96 -16.96 -5.55
N GLY A 145 9.86 -15.74 -6.09
CA GLY A 145 8.60 -15.02 -6.25
C GLY A 145 8.28 -14.92 -7.74
N THR A 146 7.03 -15.04 -8.08
CA THR A 146 6.53 -14.91 -9.45
C THR A 146 6.78 -13.50 -9.96
N ASP A 147 7.56 -13.36 -11.03
CA ASP A 147 7.84 -12.10 -11.71
C ASP A 147 6.57 -11.67 -12.48
N ALA A 148 5.81 -10.74 -11.93
CA ALA A 148 4.73 -10.11 -12.66
C ALA A 148 5.32 -9.01 -13.56
N GLY A 149 6.13 -9.43 -14.54
CA GLY A 149 6.70 -8.54 -15.52
C GLY A 149 5.68 -8.08 -16.55
N THR A 150 5.16 -6.88 -16.40
CA THR A 150 4.51 -6.19 -17.51
C THR A 150 5.57 -5.64 -18.46
N GLY A 151 6.06 -6.48 -19.36
CA GLY A 151 6.88 -6.06 -20.48
C GLY A 151 6.01 -5.35 -21.51
N THR A 152 5.96 -4.03 -21.48
CA THR A 152 5.55 -3.26 -22.67
C THR A 152 6.73 -3.24 -23.64
N ASP A 153 6.73 -4.18 -24.56
CA ASP A 153 7.61 -4.16 -25.72
C ASP A 153 7.17 -3.02 -26.66
N ALA A 154 7.91 -1.91 -26.61
CA ALA A 154 7.76 -0.83 -27.57
C ALA A 154 8.43 -1.28 -28.88
N GLY A 155 7.64 -1.88 -29.76
CA GLY A 155 8.04 -2.24 -31.10
C GLY A 155 8.59 -1.03 -31.87
N THR A 156 9.86 -1.04 -32.16
CA THR A 156 10.51 -0.16 -33.12
C THR A 156 9.98 -0.47 -34.51
N GLY A 157 9.07 0.37 -34.98
CA GLY A 157 8.66 0.38 -36.38
C GLY A 157 9.81 0.82 -37.26
N THR A 158 10.32 -0.09 -38.07
CA THR A 158 11.19 0.22 -39.21
C THR A 158 10.36 0.84 -40.31
N ASP A 159 10.72 2.06 -40.72
CA ASP A 159 10.26 2.70 -41.94
C ASP A 159 10.70 1.88 -43.17
N PRO A 160 9.84 1.64 -44.15
CA PRO A 160 10.27 1.25 -45.46
C PRO A 160 10.51 2.49 -46.33
N GLU A 161 11.73 2.58 -46.81
CA GLU A 161 12.27 3.49 -47.81
C GLU A 161 11.41 3.59 -49.08
N ALA A 162 11.13 4.83 -49.50
CA ALA A 162 10.52 5.15 -50.79
C ALA A 162 11.47 4.90 -51.93
N ALA A 163 11.02 4.18 -52.94
CA ALA A 163 11.64 4.14 -54.28
C ALA A 163 10.58 4.21 -55.36
N ALA A 164 10.81 5.19 -56.29
CA ALA A 164 10.24 5.46 -57.61
C ALA A 164 8.94 6.20 -57.71
#